data_046d2b1b0c9a23da09dc01a33bde86f1
#
_entry.id   046d2b1b0c9a23da09dc01a33bde86f1
#
_cell.length_a   1.000
_cell.length_b   1.000
_cell.length_c   1.000
_cell.angle_alpha   90.00
_cell.angle_beta   90.00
_cell.angle_gamma   90.00
#
_symmetry.space_group_name_H-M   'P 1'
#
loop_
_entity.id
_entity.type
_entity.pdbx_description
1 polymer ?
#
loop_
_entity_poly.entity_id
_entity_poly.type
_entity_poly.pdbx_seq_one_letter_code
_entity_poly.pdbx_strand_id
1 'polypeptide(L)' 'MATIKDIALKAGVSIATVSRVLNHDESLNAQEETKQRIFEIAEEIRI' A
#
# COMPACT_ATOMS: atom_id res chain seq x y z
N MET A 1 -1.58 -13.12 -10.41
CA MET A 1 -0.58 -12.79 -9.41
C MET A 1 -0.82 -11.39 -8.84
N ALA A 2 -0.90 -11.29 -7.53
CA ALA A 2 -1.13 -10.00 -6.91
C ALA A 2 0.15 -9.18 -6.93
N THR A 3 0.05 -7.92 -7.35
CA THR A 3 1.20 -7.03 -7.46
C THR A 3 0.92 -5.74 -6.72
N ILE A 4 1.95 -4.90 -6.62
CA ILE A 4 1.80 -3.56 -6.04
C ILE A 4 0.70 -2.79 -6.77
N LYS A 5 0.56 -3.01 -8.06
CA LYS A 5 -0.47 -2.36 -8.85
C LYS A 5 -1.87 -2.74 -8.36
N ASP A 6 -2.07 -4.00 -8.03
CA ASP A 6 -3.36 -4.47 -7.52
C ASP A 6 -3.66 -3.82 -6.17
N ILE A 7 -2.65 -3.73 -5.32
CA ILE A 7 -2.81 -3.10 -4.02
C ILE A 7 -3.19 -1.62 -4.20
N ALA A 8 -2.51 -0.94 -5.10
CA ALA A 8 -2.78 0.47 -5.36
C ALA A 8 -4.21 0.69 -5.83
N LEU A 9 -4.68 -0.16 -6.73
CA LEU A 9 -6.05 -0.07 -7.25
C LEU A 9 -7.08 -0.28 -6.13
N LYS A 10 -6.87 -1.28 -5.30
CA LYS A 10 -7.80 -1.57 -4.22
C LYS A 10 -7.77 -0.51 -3.14
N ALA A 11 -6.60 0.03 -2.85
CA ALA A 11 -6.47 1.08 -1.85
C ALA A 11 -6.85 2.46 -2.36
N GLY A 12 -6.93 2.62 -3.67
CA GLY A 12 -7.26 3.89 -4.28
C GLY A 12 -6.12 4.90 -4.22
N VAL A 13 -4.88 4.41 -4.25
CA VAL A 13 -3.69 5.27 -4.20
C VAL A 13 -2.77 4.94 -5.36
N SER A 14 -1.70 5.73 -5.50
CA SER A 14 -0.74 5.49 -6.58
C SER A 14 0.20 4.34 -6.23
N ILE A 15 0.78 3.73 -7.26
CA ILE A 15 1.75 2.66 -7.07
C ILE A 15 2.94 3.16 -6.26
N ALA A 16 3.38 4.38 -6.51
CA ALA A 16 4.48 4.98 -5.77
C ALA A 16 4.18 5.05 -4.27
N THR A 17 2.95 5.41 -3.93
CA THR A 17 2.53 5.48 -2.53
C THR A 17 2.59 4.11 -1.87
N VAL A 18 2.09 3.08 -2.56
CA VAL A 18 2.12 1.73 -2.02
C VAL A 18 3.56 1.27 -1.80
N SER A 19 4.42 1.50 -2.79
CA SER A 19 5.82 1.09 -2.69
C SER A 19 6.50 1.75 -1.48
N ARG A 20 6.27 3.02 -1.28
CA ARG A 20 6.88 3.74 -0.16
C ARG A 20 6.36 3.25 1.18
N VAL A 21 5.06 3.01 1.26
CA VAL A 21 4.48 2.50 2.50
C VAL A 21 5.04 1.13 2.85
N LEU A 22 5.13 0.25 1.87
CA LEU A 22 5.64 -1.10 2.10
C LEU A 22 7.13 -1.11 2.43
N ASN A 23 7.87 -0.09 1.99
CA ASN A 23 9.27 0.05 2.31
C ASN A 23 9.53 0.84 3.59
N HIS A 24 8.47 1.24 4.28
CA HIS A 24 8.57 2.03 5.50
C HIS A 24 9.35 3.33 5.30
N ASP A 25 9.08 4.00 4.18
CA ASP A 25 9.76 5.26 3.86
C ASP A 25 9.25 6.37 4.77
N GLU A 26 10.10 6.82 5.68
CA GLU A 26 9.72 7.85 6.64
C GLU A 26 9.51 9.22 6.01
N SER A 27 10.06 9.44 4.83
CA SER A 27 9.87 10.71 4.14
C SER A 27 8.47 10.85 3.55
N LEU A 28 7.72 9.76 3.53
CA LEU A 28 6.36 9.76 3.01
C LEU A 28 5.39 10.31 4.04
N ASN A 29 4.64 11.34 3.65
CA ASN A 29 3.62 11.95 4.51
C ASN A 29 2.25 11.29 4.34
N ALA A 30 2.23 9.98 4.29
CA ALA A 30 0.96 9.26 4.17
C ALA A 30 0.27 9.21 5.53
N GLN A 31 -1.04 9.36 5.52
CA GLN A 31 -1.83 9.24 6.73
C GLN A 31 -1.80 7.80 7.23
N GLU A 32 -1.87 7.63 8.54
CA GLU A 32 -1.86 6.29 9.12
C GLU A 32 -2.99 5.43 8.59
N GLU A 33 -4.15 6.04 8.37
CA GLU A 33 -5.28 5.33 7.81
C GLU A 33 -4.95 4.71 6.45
N THR A 34 -4.25 5.47 5.62
CA THR A 34 -3.82 4.97 4.30
C THR A 34 -2.83 3.83 4.46
N LYS A 35 -1.90 3.96 5.39
CA LYS A 35 -0.92 2.90 5.64
C LYS A 35 -1.59 1.61 6.08
N GLN A 36 -2.53 1.71 7.02
CA GLN A 36 -3.25 0.55 7.50
C GLN A 36 -4.02 -0.13 6.38
N ARG A 37 -4.68 0.66 5.54
CA ARG A 37 -5.44 0.13 4.44
C ARG A 37 -4.55 -0.65 3.47
N ILE A 38 -3.37 -0.09 3.16
CA ILE A 38 -2.43 -0.75 2.27
C ILE A 38 -1.94 -2.07 2.87
N PHE A 39 -1.60 -2.08 4.15
CA PHE A 39 -1.15 -3.30 4.81
C PHE A 39 -2.25 -4.35 4.87
N GLU A 40 -3.48 -3.96 5.15
CA GLU A 40 -4.59 -4.89 5.18
C GLU A 40 -4.81 -5.53 3.82
N ILE A 41 -4.78 -4.72 2.76
CA ILE A 41 -4.96 -5.22 1.41
C ILE A 41 -3.81 -6.14 1.02
N ALA A 42 -2.58 -5.76 1.39
CA ALA A 42 -1.42 -6.57 1.08
C ALA A 42 -1.51 -7.95 1.74
N GLU A 43 -1.96 -8.01 2.98
CA GLU A 43 -2.16 -9.27 3.68
C GLU A 43 -3.24 -10.12 3.03
N GLU A 44 -4.33 -9.49 2.63
CA GLU A 44 -5.43 -10.17 1.99
C GLU A 44 -5.01 -10.80 0.66
N ILE A 45 -4.24 -10.08 -0.10
CA ILE A 45 -3.78 -10.57 -1.41
C ILE A 45 -2.67 -11.61 -1.26
N ARG A 46 -1.91 -11.51 -0.20
CA ARG A 46 -0.74 -12.34 0.02
C ARG A 46 -1.05 -13.81 0.25
N ILE A 47 -2.25 -14.12 0.64
CA ILE A 47 -2.66 -15.51 0.85
C ILE A 47 -2.67 -16.25 -0.48
#